data_78a5a594d88f8a3b47e4c8a01b2b1a87
#
_entry.id   78a5a594d88f8a3b47e4c8a01b2b1a87
#
_cell.length_a   1.000
_cell.length_b   1.000
_cell.length_c   1.000
_cell.angle_alpha   90.00
_cell.angle_beta   90.00
_cell.angle_gamma   90.00
#
_symmetry.space_group_name_H-M   'P 1'
#
loop_
_entity.id
_entity.type
_entity.pdbx_description
1 polymer ?
#
loop_
_entity_poly.entity_id
_entity_poly.type
_entity_poly.pdbx_seq_one_letter_code
_entity_poly.pdbx_strand_id
1 'polypeptide(L)'
;SCKLRNVNNDGTDAFSFTKAYSGDRLFNFNVSLDYQRKFADLHDISAQLIYLQRGVYSSNPANYNSSLGELNQGMAGRFTYDFDKRYFFEFNFGYNGSDNFAKGKRFGFFPSYALGYIISNEDFFAPLNKTISLLKLRGSYGTVGNSNSSVRFPGYTNVNMNGAGYAFGEDF
;
A
#
# COMPACT_ATOMS: atom_id res chain seq x y z
N SER A 1 10.82 8.88 -57.35
CA SER A 1 9.67 9.78 -57.07
C SER A 1 8.90 9.24 -55.88
N CYS A 2 8.90 9.96 -54.76
CA CYS A 2 8.07 9.64 -53.62
C CYS A 2 6.64 10.08 -53.96
N LYS A 3 5.71 9.10 -54.01
CA LYS A 3 4.28 9.38 -54.04
C LYS A 3 3.76 9.52 -52.64
N LEU A 4 3.28 10.70 -52.28
CA LEU A 4 2.51 10.89 -51.03
C LEU A 4 1.18 10.14 -51.21
N ARG A 5 0.90 9.20 -50.32
CA ARG A 5 -0.37 8.49 -50.27
C ARG A 5 -1.25 9.13 -49.19
N ASN A 6 -2.44 9.55 -49.59
CA ASN A 6 -3.44 9.99 -48.64
C ASN A 6 -3.84 8.79 -47.76
N VAL A 7 -3.69 8.93 -46.45
CA VAL A 7 -4.00 7.87 -45.45
C VAL A 7 -5.44 8.02 -44.96
N ASN A 8 -6.06 9.17 -45.16
CA ASN A 8 -7.44 9.41 -44.78
C ASN A 8 -8.39 8.97 -45.91
N ASN A 9 -9.25 8.03 -45.61
CA ASN A 9 -10.19 7.45 -46.55
C ASN A 9 -11.47 8.30 -46.75
N ASP A 10 -11.43 9.58 -46.33
CA ASP A 10 -12.53 10.54 -46.33
C ASP A 10 -12.57 11.46 -47.56
N GLY A 11 -11.64 11.27 -48.50
CA GLY A 11 -11.58 12.06 -49.73
C GLY A 11 -11.06 13.49 -49.56
N THR A 12 -10.55 13.86 -48.39
CA THR A 12 -9.94 15.18 -48.15
C THR A 12 -8.42 15.08 -48.21
N ASP A 13 -7.78 16.01 -48.97
CA ASP A 13 -6.31 16.11 -49.07
C ASP A 13 -5.69 16.84 -47.86
N ALA A 14 -6.43 17.04 -46.79
CA ALA A 14 -5.95 17.73 -45.61
C ALA A 14 -5.19 16.80 -44.67
N PHE A 15 -4.02 17.21 -44.21
CA PHE A 15 -3.28 16.53 -43.16
C PHE A 15 -4.04 16.71 -41.83
N SER A 16 -4.46 15.62 -41.20
CA SER A 16 -4.95 15.70 -39.86
C SER A 16 -3.82 15.39 -38.87
N PHE A 17 -3.67 16.25 -37.88
CA PHE A 17 -2.72 16.08 -36.80
C PHE A 17 -3.47 16.04 -35.45
N THR A 18 -3.37 14.95 -34.77
CA THR A 18 -3.93 14.79 -33.41
C THR A 18 -2.80 14.74 -32.42
N LYS A 19 -2.81 15.64 -31.44
CA LYS A 19 -1.83 15.70 -30.36
C LYS A 19 -2.53 15.48 -29.04
N ALA A 20 -2.12 14.43 -28.34
CA ALA A 20 -2.58 14.16 -26.99
C ALA A 20 -1.50 14.53 -25.97
N TYR A 21 -1.90 15.17 -24.89
CA TYR A 21 -1.03 15.48 -23.77
C TYR A 21 -1.52 14.70 -22.57
N SER A 22 -0.62 14.05 -21.86
CA SER A 22 -0.89 13.45 -20.57
C SER A 22 0.20 13.85 -19.58
N GLY A 23 -0.17 14.03 -18.34
CA GLY A 23 0.75 14.32 -17.25
C GLY A 23 0.13 13.90 -15.95
N ASP A 24 0.93 13.33 -15.07
CA ASP A 24 0.52 12.95 -13.73
C ASP A 24 1.26 13.79 -12.70
N ARG A 25 0.57 14.18 -11.65
CA ARG A 25 1.17 14.84 -10.50
C ARG A 25 1.16 13.88 -9.32
N LEU A 26 2.34 13.54 -8.82
CA LEU A 26 2.54 12.76 -7.61
C LEU A 26 3.01 13.69 -6.49
N PHE A 27 2.31 13.66 -5.37
CA PHE A 27 2.74 14.23 -4.11
C PHE A 27 3.01 13.10 -3.13
N ASN A 28 4.20 13.12 -2.50
CA ASN A 28 4.58 12.15 -1.49
C ASN A 28 5.27 12.86 -0.34
N PHE A 29 4.71 12.73 0.86
CA PHE A 29 5.25 13.30 2.09
C PHE A 29 5.46 12.19 3.10
N ASN A 30 6.71 12.06 3.59
CA ASN A 30 7.11 11.06 4.56
C ASN A 30 7.84 11.74 5.72
N VAL A 31 7.48 11.36 6.93
CA VAL A 31 8.20 11.74 8.15
C VAL A 31 8.45 10.48 8.97
N SER A 32 9.66 10.30 9.47
CA SER A 32 10.02 9.23 10.38
C SER A 32 10.60 9.77 11.67
N LEU A 33 10.28 9.12 12.77
CA LEU A 33 10.87 9.34 14.07
C LEU A 33 11.43 8.01 14.56
N ASP A 34 12.72 7.97 14.83
CA ASP A 34 13.43 6.80 15.28
C ASP A 34 14.02 7.05 16.67
N TYR A 35 13.81 6.12 17.57
CA TYR A 35 14.35 6.13 18.91
C TYR A 35 15.01 4.79 19.21
N GLN A 36 16.25 4.81 19.71
CA GLN A 36 16.95 3.63 20.16
C GLN A 36 17.74 3.93 21.44
N ARG A 37 17.62 3.05 22.42
CA ARG A 37 18.37 3.17 23.67
C ARG A 37 18.64 1.81 24.29
N LYS A 38 19.87 1.67 24.80
CA LYS A 38 20.29 0.57 25.65
C LYS A 38 20.29 0.99 27.12
N PHE A 39 19.76 0.11 27.97
CA PHE A 39 19.75 0.30 29.42
C PHE A 39 20.46 -0.88 30.07
N ALA A 40 21.34 -0.58 31.01
CA ALA A 40 22.08 -1.56 31.82
C ALA A 40 22.73 -2.69 31.00
N ASP A 41 23.12 -2.42 29.73
CA ASP A 41 23.71 -3.35 28.77
C ASP A 41 22.89 -4.62 28.46
N LEU A 42 21.77 -4.80 29.15
CA LEU A 42 20.88 -5.97 29.05
C LEU A 42 19.59 -5.69 28.29
N HIS A 43 19.14 -4.43 28.26
CA HIS A 43 17.88 -4.04 27.65
C HIS A 43 18.13 -3.16 26.44
N ASP A 44 17.78 -3.61 25.25
CA ASP A 44 17.81 -2.80 24.04
C ASP A 44 16.37 -2.51 23.59
N ILE A 45 16.02 -1.23 23.54
CA ILE A 45 14.70 -0.75 23.13
C ILE A 45 14.85 0.04 21.86
N SER A 46 14.07 -0.28 20.83
CA SER A 46 13.92 0.61 19.70
C SER A 46 12.45 0.85 19.37
N ALA A 47 12.16 2.07 18.96
CA ALA A 47 10.84 2.50 18.52
C ALA A 47 10.98 3.32 17.25
N GLN A 48 10.15 3.05 16.26
CA GLN A 48 10.07 3.79 15.02
C GLN A 48 8.62 4.16 14.77
N LEU A 49 8.39 5.40 14.38
CA LEU A 49 7.09 5.90 13.95
C LEU A 49 7.27 6.54 12.57
N ILE A 50 6.42 6.16 11.64
CA ILE A 50 6.44 6.66 10.26
C ILE A 50 5.05 7.21 9.94
N TYR A 51 5.00 8.42 9.42
CA TYR A 51 3.82 9.01 8.82
C TYR A 51 4.05 9.17 7.32
N LEU A 52 3.08 8.77 6.51
CA LEU A 52 3.12 8.96 5.07
C LEU A 52 1.81 9.53 4.55
N GLN A 53 1.94 10.40 3.55
CA GLN A 53 0.82 10.91 2.77
C GLN A 53 1.20 10.91 1.30
N ARG A 54 0.32 10.35 0.47
CA ARG A 54 0.51 10.26 -0.97
C ARG A 54 -0.74 10.75 -1.69
N GLY A 55 -0.55 11.60 -2.69
CA GLY A 55 -1.59 12.04 -3.60
C GLY A 55 -1.16 11.82 -5.06
N VAL A 56 -2.04 11.27 -5.87
CA VAL A 56 -1.84 11.06 -7.30
C VAL A 56 -2.97 11.74 -8.05
N TYR A 57 -2.63 12.58 -9.02
CA TYR A 57 -3.58 13.32 -9.84
C TYR A 57 -3.22 13.13 -11.31
N SER A 58 -4.17 12.65 -12.11
CA SER A 58 -3.99 12.52 -13.56
C SER A 58 -4.64 13.69 -14.29
N SER A 59 -3.94 14.24 -15.30
CA SER A 59 -4.45 15.33 -16.14
C SER A 59 -5.35 14.84 -17.28
N ASN A 60 -5.33 13.55 -17.60
CA ASN A 60 -6.15 12.96 -18.66
C ASN A 60 -6.90 11.71 -18.16
N PRO A 61 -7.88 11.90 -17.26
CA PRO A 61 -8.63 10.79 -16.68
C PRO A 61 -9.58 10.16 -17.72
N ALA A 62 -9.65 8.82 -17.70
CA ALA A 62 -10.52 8.08 -18.61
C ALA A 62 -12.02 8.25 -18.27
N ASN A 63 -12.35 8.60 -17.03
CA ASN A 63 -13.72 8.80 -16.56
C ASN A 63 -13.77 9.77 -15.38
N TYR A 64 -14.97 10.18 -14.98
CA TYR A 64 -15.16 11.11 -13.86
C TYR A 64 -14.54 10.60 -12.54
N ASN A 65 -14.69 9.31 -12.23
CA ASN A 65 -14.15 8.74 -11.00
C ASN A 65 -12.60 8.78 -10.97
N SER A 66 -11.94 8.60 -12.11
CA SER A 66 -10.48 8.70 -12.24
C SER A 66 -9.98 10.14 -12.30
N SER A 67 -10.86 11.14 -12.51
CA SER A 67 -10.50 12.56 -12.41
C SER A 67 -10.30 13.03 -10.96
N LEU A 68 -10.91 12.33 -10.02
CA LEU A 68 -10.68 12.55 -8.60
C LEU A 68 -9.32 11.96 -8.24
N GLY A 69 -8.40 12.76 -7.73
CA GLY A 69 -7.07 12.31 -7.30
C GLY A 69 -7.16 11.17 -6.29
N GLU A 70 -6.16 10.31 -6.24
CA GLU A 70 -6.04 9.26 -5.22
C GLU A 70 -5.28 9.78 -4.02
N LEU A 71 -5.92 9.77 -2.86
CA LEU A 71 -5.32 10.21 -1.61
C LEU A 71 -5.19 9.02 -0.67
N ASN A 72 -3.96 8.75 -0.26
CA ASN A 72 -3.63 7.74 0.72
C ASN A 72 -2.83 8.40 1.84
N GLN A 73 -3.18 8.09 3.08
CA GLN A 73 -2.40 8.49 4.23
C GLN A 73 -2.29 7.34 5.21
N GLY A 74 -1.18 7.30 5.93
CA GLY A 74 -0.96 6.23 6.87
C GLY A 74 0.04 6.59 7.94
N MET A 75 -0.06 5.87 9.04
CA MET A 75 0.89 5.88 10.12
C MET A 75 1.28 4.44 10.41
N ALA A 76 2.57 4.19 10.51
CA ALA A 76 3.11 2.89 10.89
C ALA A 76 4.03 3.05 12.09
N GLY A 77 3.94 2.14 13.03
CA GLY A 77 4.83 2.11 14.18
C GLY A 77 5.43 0.74 14.36
N ARG A 78 6.67 0.72 14.81
CA ARG A 78 7.40 -0.47 15.19
C ARG A 78 8.04 -0.24 16.55
N PHE A 79 7.85 -1.18 17.44
CA PHE A 79 8.49 -1.22 18.75
C PHE A 79 9.21 -2.56 18.88
N THR A 80 10.49 -2.54 19.25
CA THR A 80 11.26 -3.75 19.51
C THR A 80 11.89 -3.66 20.90
N TYR A 81 11.89 -4.78 21.55
CA TYR A 81 12.55 -4.95 22.85
C TYR A 81 13.38 -6.23 22.83
N ASP A 82 14.65 -6.09 23.16
CA ASP A 82 15.61 -7.18 23.31
C ASP A 82 16.09 -7.22 24.77
N PHE A 83 15.97 -8.39 25.37
CA PHE A 83 16.51 -8.64 26.70
C PHE A 83 17.66 -9.64 26.62
N ASP A 84 18.85 -9.20 26.98
CA ASP A 84 20.09 -9.98 27.08
C ASP A 84 20.44 -10.76 25.80
N LYS A 85 19.99 -10.26 24.62
CA LYS A 85 20.15 -10.95 23.34
C LYS A 85 19.59 -12.39 23.35
N ARG A 86 18.65 -12.67 24.26
CA ARG A 86 17.99 -13.97 24.43
C ARG A 86 16.53 -13.89 24.06
N TYR A 87 15.81 -12.88 24.58
CA TYR A 87 14.38 -12.72 24.44
C TYR A 87 14.08 -11.48 23.61
N PHE A 88 13.30 -11.66 22.55
CA PHE A 88 12.93 -10.60 21.61
C PHE A 88 11.42 -10.46 21.57
N PHE A 89 10.96 -9.25 21.72
CA PHE A 89 9.58 -8.87 21.50
C PHE A 89 9.51 -7.80 20.42
N GLU A 90 8.61 -7.94 19.47
CA GLU A 90 8.35 -6.95 18.44
C GLU A 90 6.84 -6.71 18.34
N PHE A 91 6.46 -5.45 18.33
CA PHE A 91 5.12 -4.98 18.08
C PHE A 91 5.15 -4.02 16.90
N ASN A 92 4.34 -4.32 15.88
CA ASN A 92 4.13 -3.40 14.77
C ASN A 92 2.66 -3.07 14.66
N PHE A 93 2.37 -1.86 14.20
CA PHE A 93 1.02 -1.49 13.80
C PHE A 93 1.07 -0.65 12.53
N GLY A 94 0.04 -0.80 11.71
CA GLY A 94 -0.28 0.09 10.60
C GLY A 94 -1.66 0.68 10.81
N TYR A 95 -1.78 1.98 10.65
CA TYR A 95 -3.05 2.69 10.60
C TYR A 95 -3.14 3.42 9.28
N ASN A 96 -3.79 2.80 8.30
CA ASN A 96 -3.79 3.26 6.92
C ASN A 96 -5.19 3.67 6.49
N GLY A 97 -5.26 4.75 5.72
CA GLY A 97 -6.50 5.27 5.18
C GLY A 97 -6.38 5.58 3.69
N SER A 98 -7.48 5.35 2.99
CA SER A 98 -7.65 5.67 1.57
C SER A 98 -8.98 6.38 1.35
N ASP A 99 -8.98 7.38 0.48
CA ASP A 99 -10.18 8.07 0.04
C ASP A 99 -11.12 7.21 -0.81
N ASN A 100 -10.62 6.05 -1.25
CA ASN A 100 -11.38 5.07 -2.03
C ASN A 100 -12.56 4.45 -1.25
N PHE A 101 -12.53 4.54 0.08
CA PHE A 101 -13.58 4.03 0.95
C PHE A 101 -14.55 5.10 1.42
N ALA A 102 -15.78 4.69 1.74
CA ALA A 102 -16.83 5.57 2.24
C ALA A 102 -16.43 6.29 3.55
N LYS A 103 -16.98 7.47 3.80
CA LYS A 103 -16.79 8.22 5.05
C LYS A 103 -17.08 7.30 6.26
N GLY A 104 -16.21 7.31 7.25
CA GLY A 104 -16.31 6.48 8.45
C GLY A 104 -15.69 5.08 8.32
N LYS A 105 -15.33 4.61 7.11
CA LYS A 105 -14.67 3.31 6.86
C LYS A 105 -13.35 3.47 6.11
N ARG A 106 -12.78 4.68 6.08
CA ARG A 106 -11.57 5.00 5.32
C ARG A 106 -10.29 4.48 5.93
N PHE A 107 -10.27 4.28 7.25
CA PHE A 107 -9.10 3.89 8.00
C PHE A 107 -9.23 2.48 8.54
N GLY A 108 -8.13 1.72 8.45
CA GLY A 108 -7.98 0.42 9.04
C GLY A 108 -6.78 0.37 9.98
N PHE A 109 -6.91 -0.36 11.09
CA PHE A 109 -5.84 -0.62 12.05
C PHE A 109 -5.39 -2.08 11.94
N PHE A 110 -4.08 -2.28 11.75
CA PHE A 110 -3.47 -3.58 11.44
C PHE A 110 -2.30 -3.83 12.38
N PRO A 111 -2.55 -4.42 13.57
CA PRO A 111 -1.49 -4.78 14.50
C PRO A 111 -0.82 -6.10 14.15
N SER A 112 0.45 -6.24 14.53
CA SER A 112 1.19 -7.49 14.51
C SER A 112 2.14 -7.60 15.70
N TYR A 113 2.34 -8.83 16.16
CA TYR A 113 3.18 -9.17 17.30
C TYR A 113 4.15 -10.27 16.89
N ALA A 114 5.36 -10.20 17.36
CA ALA A 114 6.33 -11.27 17.19
C ALA A 114 7.13 -11.48 18.48
N LEU A 115 7.40 -12.75 18.76
CA LEU A 115 8.24 -13.19 19.86
C LEU A 115 9.40 -14.02 19.31
N GLY A 116 10.59 -13.82 19.86
CA GLY A 116 11.77 -14.59 19.51
C GLY A 116 12.53 -15.00 20.77
N TYR A 117 13.08 -16.21 20.75
CA TYR A 117 13.91 -16.73 21.83
C TYR A 117 15.14 -17.41 21.23
N ILE A 118 16.34 -16.96 21.65
CA ILE A 118 17.59 -17.59 21.26
C ILE A 118 18.04 -18.52 22.37
N ILE A 119 17.75 -19.80 22.17
CA ILE A 119 18.07 -20.86 23.15
C ILE A 119 19.57 -21.07 23.26
N SER A 120 20.32 -20.88 22.17
CA SER A 120 21.77 -21.05 22.15
C SER A 120 22.53 -20.06 23.04
N ASN A 121 21.88 -18.95 23.47
CA ASN A 121 22.49 -17.99 24.38
C ASN A 121 22.26 -18.33 25.88
N GLU A 122 21.57 -19.42 26.18
CA GLU A 122 21.34 -19.87 27.55
C GLU A 122 22.52 -20.68 28.08
N ASP A 123 22.81 -20.58 29.37
CA ASP A 123 23.94 -21.23 30.01
C ASP A 123 23.83 -22.77 29.94
N PHE A 124 22.61 -23.31 29.97
CA PHE A 124 22.40 -24.77 29.88
C PHE A 124 22.71 -25.32 28.47
N PHE A 125 22.75 -24.46 27.44
CA PHE A 125 23.04 -24.86 26.06
C PHE A 125 24.53 -24.85 25.76
N ALA A 126 25.38 -24.31 26.63
CA ALA A 126 26.83 -24.19 26.44
C ALA A 126 27.53 -25.49 25.95
N PRO A 127 27.22 -26.72 26.48
CA PRO A 127 27.85 -27.93 25.99
C PRO A 127 27.49 -28.30 24.54
N LEU A 128 26.32 -27.88 24.07
CA LEU A 128 25.83 -28.15 22.72
C LEU A 128 26.32 -27.12 21.68
N ASN A 129 26.84 -25.97 22.10
CA ASN A 129 27.33 -24.91 21.22
C ASN A 129 28.47 -25.36 20.28
N LYS A 130 29.16 -26.46 20.63
CA LYS A 130 30.21 -27.06 19.77
C LYS A 130 29.64 -27.66 18.49
N THR A 131 28.39 -28.13 18.53
CA THR A 131 27.72 -28.81 17.42
C THR A 131 26.66 -27.92 16.76
N ILE A 132 25.93 -27.15 17.57
CA ILE A 132 24.85 -26.26 17.12
C ILE A 132 25.20 -24.84 17.53
N SER A 133 25.64 -24.02 16.59
CA SER A 133 26.09 -22.64 16.84
C SER A 133 24.95 -21.66 17.09
N LEU A 134 23.74 -21.93 16.56
CA LEU A 134 22.58 -21.06 16.75
C LEU A 134 21.29 -21.89 16.76
N LEU A 135 20.54 -21.78 17.85
CA LEU A 135 19.17 -22.29 17.96
C LEU A 135 18.24 -21.13 18.36
N LYS A 136 17.40 -20.70 17.42
CA LYS A 136 16.42 -19.62 17.61
C LYS A 136 15.02 -20.12 17.35
N LEU A 137 14.13 -19.90 18.30
CA LEU A 137 12.68 -20.08 18.13
C LEU A 137 12.02 -18.72 17.91
N ARG A 138 11.07 -18.64 16.98
CA ARG A 138 10.28 -17.42 16.75
C ARG A 138 8.85 -17.75 16.38
N GLY A 139 7.93 -16.90 16.82
CA GLY A 139 6.52 -16.94 16.43
C GLY A 139 6.02 -15.53 16.16
N SER A 140 5.09 -15.38 15.22
CA SER A 140 4.47 -14.09 14.92
C SER A 140 3.00 -14.27 14.56
N TYR A 141 2.21 -13.26 14.90
CA TYR A 141 0.81 -13.14 14.52
C TYR A 141 0.54 -11.71 14.10
N GLY A 142 -0.24 -11.52 13.04
CA GLY A 142 -0.56 -10.18 12.57
C GLY A 142 -1.78 -10.16 11.67
N THR A 143 -2.37 -8.98 11.57
CA THR A 143 -3.47 -8.69 10.64
C THR A 143 -2.98 -7.79 9.52
N VAL A 144 -3.48 -8.01 8.31
CA VAL A 144 -3.12 -7.24 7.12
C VAL A 144 -4.38 -6.73 6.46
N GLY A 145 -4.36 -5.49 5.99
CA GLY A 145 -5.42 -4.93 5.17
C GLY A 145 -4.92 -4.66 3.75
N ASN A 146 -5.80 -4.82 2.78
CA ASN A 146 -5.54 -4.47 1.41
C ASN A 146 -6.55 -3.38 0.97
N SER A 147 -6.03 -2.24 0.50
CA SER A 147 -6.84 -1.15 -0.07
C SER A 147 -6.82 -1.13 -1.60
N ASN A 148 -6.11 -2.07 -2.24
CA ASN A 148 -6.03 -2.15 -3.69
C ASN A 148 -7.32 -2.73 -4.27
N SER A 149 -8.14 -1.87 -4.87
CA SER A 149 -9.35 -2.24 -5.58
C SER A 149 -9.19 -1.84 -7.05
N SER A 150 -9.56 -2.73 -7.96
CA SER A 150 -9.61 -2.45 -9.40
C SER A 150 -10.67 -1.39 -9.76
N VAL A 151 -11.60 -1.13 -8.83
CA VAL A 151 -12.68 -0.16 -9.01
C VAL A 151 -12.52 0.95 -7.98
N ARG A 152 -12.52 2.21 -8.45
CA ARG A 152 -12.58 3.37 -7.56
C ARG A 152 -13.96 3.48 -6.93
N PHE A 153 -13.98 3.79 -5.63
CA PHE A 153 -15.21 3.95 -4.85
C PHE A 153 -16.14 2.72 -4.90
N PRO A 154 -15.68 1.52 -4.50
CA PRO A 154 -16.45 0.29 -4.59
C PRO A 154 -17.75 0.32 -3.76
N GLY A 155 -17.90 1.30 -2.87
CA GLY A 155 -19.10 1.51 -2.04
C GLY A 155 -20.21 2.32 -2.72
N TYR A 156 -20.01 2.83 -3.95
CA TYR A 156 -21.02 3.57 -4.68
C TYR A 156 -21.64 2.70 -5.77
N THR A 157 -22.96 2.76 -5.89
CA THR A 157 -23.69 2.11 -6.97
C THR A 157 -23.41 2.86 -8.27
N ASN A 158 -22.87 2.14 -9.26
CA ASN A 158 -22.65 2.68 -10.60
C ASN A 158 -23.77 2.20 -11.51
N VAL A 159 -24.58 3.12 -12.02
CA VAL A 159 -25.67 2.82 -12.94
C VAL A 159 -25.18 3.08 -14.37
N ASN A 160 -25.11 2.04 -15.17
CA ASN A 160 -24.81 2.17 -16.59
C ASN A 160 -26.09 2.50 -17.37
N MET A 161 -26.24 3.75 -17.77
CA MET A 161 -27.38 4.26 -18.53
C MET A 161 -27.37 3.81 -20.01
N ASN A 162 -26.24 3.26 -20.49
CA ASN A 162 -26.08 2.76 -21.86
C ASN A 162 -26.26 1.23 -21.95
N GLY A 163 -26.74 0.60 -20.90
CA GLY A 163 -27.09 -0.82 -20.93
C GLY A 163 -28.27 -1.10 -21.89
N ALA A 164 -28.40 -2.35 -22.32
CA ALA A 164 -29.57 -2.77 -23.11
C ALA A 164 -30.85 -2.39 -22.36
N GLY A 165 -31.68 -1.57 -22.99
CA GLY A 165 -32.96 -1.19 -22.44
C GLY A 165 -33.91 -2.41 -22.37
N TYR A 166 -34.71 -2.49 -21.33
CA TYR A 166 -35.83 -3.43 -21.29
C TYR A 166 -37.06 -2.73 -21.84
N ALA A 167 -37.56 -3.24 -22.95
CA ALA A 167 -38.84 -2.77 -23.52
C ALA A 167 -39.99 -3.45 -22.78
N PHE A 168 -40.86 -2.64 -22.15
CA PHE A 168 -42.15 -3.13 -21.64
C PHE A 168 -43.16 -3.02 -22.76
N GLY A 169 -43.64 -4.15 -23.27
CA GLY A 169 -44.62 -4.21 -24.32
C GLY A 169 -44.34 -5.31 -25.35
N GLU A 170 -45.30 -5.63 -26.19
CA GLU A 170 -45.08 -6.53 -27.29
C GLU A 170 -44.20 -5.85 -28.36
N ASP A 171 -43.28 -6.61 -28.94
CA ASP A 171 -42.51 -6.16 -30.09
C ASP A 171 -43.46 -5.88 -31.26
N PHE A 172 -43.45 -4.67 -31.78
CA PHE A 172 -44.18 -4.30 -33.00
C PHE A 172 -43.28 -4.48 -34.21
#